data_752c65e0e8b7e5fe007537f2dc3052b7
#
_entry.id   752c65e0e8b7e5fe007537f2dc3052b7
#
_cell.length_a   1.000
_cell.length_b   1.000
_cell.length_c   1.000
_cell.angle_alpha   90.00
_cell.angle_beta   90.00
_cell.angle_gamma   90.00
#
_symmetry.space_group_name_H-M   'P 1'
#
loop_
_entity.id
_entity.type
_entity.pdbx_description
1 polymer ?
#
loop_
_entity_poly.entity_id
_entity_poly.type
_entity_poly.pdbx_seq_one_letter_code
_entity_poly.pdbx_strand_id
1 'polypeptide(L)'
;VFEKAGIQQAKYIYIKNQDDGYTYVDDNFNERKCSISELGALVEKNLKYPVFVKPSNSGSSVGIRKAHTENELHEALDYAAKYDRKILIEEEIKGREVECAVLGNESVEATCIGEILPAEEFYTFDAKYKDADSKIVIPANIDTEISEKIKGNAIKAFKAIDGSGLSRVDFFIEQETN
;
A
#
# COMPACT_ATOMS: atom_id res chain seq x y z
N VAL A 1 9.49 -9.53 2.68
CA VAL A 1 9.82 -10.16 1.38
C VAL A 1 10.42 -9.10 0.46
N PHE A 2 9.71 -8.01 0.15
CA PHE A 2 10.12 -6.98 -0.80
C PHE A 2 11.38 -6.22 -0.34
N GLU A 3 11.47 -5.84 0.92
CA GLU A 3 12.65 -5.21 1.50
C GLU A 3 13.91 -6.09 1.29
N LYS A 4 13.80 -7.41 1.58
CA LYS A 4 14.88 -8.37 1.35
C LYS A 4 15.23 -8.55 -0.12
N ALA A 5 14.27 -8.30 -1.02
CA ALA A 5 14.48 -8.26 -2.46
C ALA A 5 15.06 -6.91 -2.94
N GLY A 6 15.28 -5.94 -2.05
CA GLY A 6 15.77 -4.60 -2.38
C GLY A 6 14.76 -3.77 -3.17
N ILE A 7 13.46 -3.97 -2.91
CA ILE A 7 12.36 -3.18 -3.49
C ILE A 7 11.92 -2.18 -2.43
N GLN A 8 11.89 -0.90 -2.79
CA GLN A 8 11.35 0.15 -1.93
C GLN A 8 9.85 -0.04 -1.73
N GLN A 9 9.39 0.24 -0.54
CA GLN A 9 7.96 0.20 -0.17
C GLN A 9 7.67 1.31 0.83
N ALA A 10 6.40 1.67 0.98
CA ALA A 10 5.96 2.61 2.01
C ALA A 10 6.40 2.14 3.40
N LYS A 11 6.78 3.07 4.27
CA LYS A 11 6.98 2.76 5.68
C LYS A 11 5.66 2.37 6.32
N TYR A 12 5.71 1.43 7.24
CA TYR A 12 4.51 0.95 7.88
C TYR A 12 4.72 0.59 9.35
N ILE A 13 3.63 0.58 10.08
CA ILE A 13 3.52 0.04 11.44
C ILE A 13 2.57 -1.15 11.37
N TYR A 14 3.00 -2.29 11.89
CA TYR A 14 2.17 -3.48 11.97
C TYR A 14 1.57 -3.63 13.37
N ILE A 15 0.26 -3.79 13.41
CA ILE A 15 -0.49 -4.04 14.65
C ILE A 15 -1.44 -5.23 14.51
N LYS A 16 -1.78 -5.82 15.64
CA LYS A 16 -2.83 -6.82 15.78
C LYS A 16 -3.96 -6.25 16.65
N ASN A 17 -5.19 -6.35 16.18
CA ASN A 17 -6.37 -6.17 17.01
C ASN A 17 -6.70 -7.48 17.73
N GLN A 18 -6.81 -7.44 19.04
CA GLN A 18 -7.11 -8.58 19.91
C GLN A 18 -8.23 -8.19 20.88
N ASP A 19 -8.85 -9.16 21.54
CA ASP A 19 -9.99 -8.95 22.44
C ASP A 19 -9.68 -7.94 23.57
N ASP A 20 -8.43 -7.82 23.97
CA ASP A 20 -7.92 -6.94 25.02
C ASP A 20 -7.21 -5.67 24.49
N GLY A 21 -7.42 -5.32 23.23
CA GLY A 21 -6.91 -4.10 22.57
C GLY A 21 -5.87 -4.34 21.50
N TYR A 22 -5.07 -3.30 21.21
CA TYR A 22 -4.07 -3.35 20.15
C TYR A 22 -2.72 -3.85 20.65
N THR A 23 -2.04 -4.60 19.79
CA THR A 23 -0.67 -5.08 20.01
C THR A 23 0.20 -4.60 18.84
N TYR A 24 1.22 -3.79 19.13
CA TYR A 24 2.27 -3.42 18.20
C TYR A 24 3.24 -4.58 18.01
N VAL A 25 3.66 -4.80 16.76
CA VAL A 25 4.67 -5.82 16.40
C VAL A 25 5.85 -5.10 15.76
N ASP A 26 7.02 -5.21 16.36
CA ASP A 26 8.24 -4.60 15.83
C ASP A 26 8.90 -5.43 14.70
N ASP A 27 9.97 -4.91 14.11
CA ASP A 27 10.70 -5.55 13.00
C ASP A 27 11.37 -6.88 13.39
N ASN A 28 11.55 -7.14 14.70
CA ASN A 28 12.05 -8.39 15.25
C ASN A 28 10.93 -9.33 15.67
N PHE A 29 9.68 -9.01 15.34
CA PHE A 29 8.47 -9.74 15.73
C PHE A 29 8.21 -9.78 17.24
N ASN A 30 8.78 -8.86 18.01
CA ASN A 30 8.39 -8.70 19.41
C ASN A 30 7.02 -8.01 19.47
N GLU A 31 6.17 -8.52 20.36
CA GLU A 31 4.81 -8.05 20.56
C GLU A 31 4.70 -7.21 21.84
N ARG A 32 4.06 -6.06 21.76
CA ARG A 32 3.83 -5.18 22.89
C ARG A 32 2.42 -4.60 22.83
N LYS A 33 1.67 -4.71 23.93
CA LYS A 33 0.37 -4.04 24.07
C LYS A 33 0.55 -2.53 23.95
N CYS A 34 -0.36 -1.89 23.25
CA CYS A 34 -0.36 -0.45 23.01
C CYS A 34 -1.75 0.13 23.19
N SER A 35 -1.79 1.27 23.86
CA SER A 35 -2.95 2.15 23.83
C SER A 35 -3.04 2.90 22.49
N ILE A 36 -4.17 3.50 22.20
CA ILE A 36 -4.38 4.37 21.03
C ILE A 36 -3.39 5.53 21.03
N SER A 37 -3.21 6.19 22.18
CA SER A 37 -2.27 7.32 22.30
C SER A 37 -0.81 6.90 22.05
N GLU A 38 -0.40 5.71 22.47
CA GLU A 38 0.94 5.18 22.15
C GLU A 38 1.06 4.87 20.65
N LEU A 39 0.01 4.38 20.00
CA LEU A 39 0.00 4.18 18.54
C LEU A 39 0.05 5.53 17.80
N GLY A 40 -0.70 6.54 18.25
CA GLY A 40 -0.64 7.89 17.71
C GLY A 40 0.78 8.47 17.80
N ALA A 41 1.44 8.32 18.94
CA ALA A 41 2.84 8.75 19.12
C ALA A 41 3.82 7.98 18.20
N LEU A 42 3.61 6.68 17.97
CA LEU A 42 4.40 5.89 17.03
C LEU A 42 4.21 6.36 15.59
N VAL A 43 2.98 6.66 15.18
CA VAL A 43 2.66 7.20 13.86
C VAL A 43 3.35 8.54 13.65
N GLU A 44 3.20 9.48 14.60
CA GLU A 44 3.81 10.81 14.50
C GLU A 44 5.34 10.75 14.39
N LYS A 45 5.96 9.83 15.15
CA LYS A 45 7.42 9.65 15.15
C LYS A 45 7.96 9.03 13.87
N ASN A 46 7.28 8.01 13.32
CA ASN A 46 7.85 7.15 12.28
C ASN A 46 7.28 7.41 10.88
N LEU A 47 6.00 7.80 10.77
CA LEU A 47 5.28 7.93 9.50
C LEU A 47 4.85 9.38 9.22
N LYS A 48 4.40 10.10 10.25
CA LYS A 48 3.68 11.39 10.20
C LYS A 48 2.30 11.26 9.55
N TYR A 49 1.39 12.15 9.90
CA TYR A 49 0.07 12.23 9.27
C TYR A 49 0.13 12.98 7.92
N PRO A 50 -0.75 12.66 6.96
CA PRO A 50 -1.76 11.60 7.03
C PRO A 50 -1.19 10.20 6.81
N VAL A 51 -1.93 9.19 7.29
CA VAL A 51 -1.58 7.77 7.13
C VAL A 51 -2.76 6.97 6.58
N PHE A 52 -2.47 5.82 5.98
CA PHE A 52 -3.47 4.86 5.55
C PHE A 52 -3.54 3.67 6.50
N VAL A 53 -4.74 3.37 7.00
CA VAL A 53 -5.00 2.22 7.86
C VAL A 53 -5.66 1.12 7.02
N LYS A 54 -5.04 -0.05 6.96
CA LYS A 54 -5.41 -1.13 6.03
C LYS A 54 -5.53 -2.47 6.75
N PRO A 55 -6.61 -3.24 6.56
CA PRO A 55 -6.62 -4.66 6.94
C PRO A 55 -5.64 -5.43 6.05
N SER A 56 -4.87 -6.36 6.64
CA SER A 56 -3.77 -7.05 5.96
C SER A 56 -4.22 -8.03 4.86
N ASN A 57 -5.39 -8.66 5.02
CA ASN A 57 -5.88 -9.69 4.11
C ASN A 57 -7.08 -9.25 3.25
N SER A 58 -7.26 -7.94 3.06
CA SER A 58 -8.32 -7.41 2.20
C SER A 58 -7.74 -6.80 0.92
N GLY A 59 -8.55 -6.78 -0.12
CA GLY A 59 -8.21 -6.16 -1.39
C GLY A 59 -9.20 -5.05 -1.78
N SER A 60 -9.00 -4.47 -2.96
CA SER A 60 -9.92 -3.50 -3.59
C SER A 60 -10.30 -2.32 -2.68
N SER A 61 -9.38 -1.83 -1.87
CA SER A 61 -9.59 -0.75 -0.90
C SER A 61 -10.65 -1.04 0.18
N VAL A 62 -11.13 -2.29 0.31
CA VAL A 62 -12.10 -2.66 1.33
C VAL A 62 -11.46 -2.59 2.72
N GLY A 63 -12.10 -1.87 3.63
CA GLY A 63 -11.60 -1.70 5.01
C GLY A 63 -10.49 -0.66 5.15
N ILE A 64 -10.07 0.02 4.08
CA ILE A 64 -9.04 1.05 4.12
C ILE A 64 -9.64 2.41 4.46
N ARG A 65 -8.94 3.17 5.32
CA ARG A 65 -9.23 4.58 5.61
C ARG A 65 -7.96 5.39 5.69
N LYS A 66 -8.03 6.64 5.23
CA LYS A 66 -7.03 7.67 5.45
C LYS A 66 -7.31 8.37 6.77
N ALA A 67 -6.29 8.65 7.55
CA ALA A 67 -6.38 9.34 8.83
C ALA A 67 -5.41 10.52 8.84
N HIS A 68 -5.91 11.72 9.13
CA HIS A 68 -5.15 12.97 9.20
C HIS A 68 -4.79 13.36 10.65
N THR A 69 -5.43 12.73 11.62
CA THR A 69 -5.29 13.01 13.06
C THR A 69 -5.32 11.73 13.88
N GLU A 70 -4.91 11.80 15.16
CA GLU A 70 -5.01 10.67 16.09
C GLU A 70 -6.47 10.21 16.29
N ASN A 71 -7.43 11.12 16.30
CA ASN A 71 -8.85 10.75 16.42
C ASN A 71 -9.33 9.95 15.20
N GLU A 72 -8.96 10.42 14.00
CA GLU A 72 -9.28 9.70 12.76
C GLU A 72 -8.52 8.36 12.67
N LEU A 73 -7.30 8.27 13.22
CA LEU A 73 -6.57 7.01 13.34
C LEU A 73 -7.37 5.99 14.14
N HIS A 74 -7.94 6.40 15.29
CA HIS A 74 -8.76 5.52 16.10
C HIS A 74 -9.98 4.98 15.32
N GLU A 75 -10.73 5.88 14.68
CA GLU A 75 -11.88 5.48 13.85
C GLU A 75 -11.48 4.55 12.69
N ALA A 76 -10.33 4.82 12.07
CA ALA A 76 -9.80 4.00 10.98
C ALA A 76 -9.37 2.61 11.45
N LEU A 77 -8.77 2.50 12.64
CA LEU A 77 -8.41 1.23 13.27
C LEU A 77 -9.64 0.39 13.57
N ASP A 78 -10.65 0.98 14.21
CA ASP A 78 -11.92 0.31 14.52
C ASP A 78 -12.65 -0.14 13.24
N TYR A 79 -12.49 0.62 12.15
CA TYR A 79 -13.05 0.24 10.87
C TYR A 79 -12.31 -0.93 10.24
N ALA A 80 -10.97 -0.87 10.15
CA ALA A 80 -10.14 -1.93 9.59
C ALA A 80 -10.24 -3.25 10.38
N ALA A 81 -10.39 -3.16 11.70
CA ALA A 81 -10.55 -4.30 12.61
C ALA A 81 -11.79 -5.17 12.32
N LYS A 82 -12.80 -4.61 11.64
CA LYS A 82 -13.99 -5.37 11.20
C LYS A 82 -13.70 -6.36 10.08
N TYR A 83 -12.59 -6.16 9.36
CA TYR A 83 -12.21 -6.96 8.18
C TYR A 83 -11.05 -7.91 8.46
N ASP A 84 -10.09 -7.49 9.30
CA ASP A 84 -8.97 -8.35 9.69
C ASP A 84 -8.43 -7.94 11.07
N ARG A 85 -8.00 -8.94 11.83
CA ARG A 85 -7.26 -8.72 13.08
C ARG A 85 -5.87 -8.12 12.87
N LYS A 86 -5.26 -8.35 11.69
CA LYS A 86 -3.98 -7.78 11.31
C LYS A 86 -4.19 -6.49 10.54
N ILE A 87 -3.58 -5.41 11.01
CA ILE A 87 -3.75 -4.09 10.45
C ILE A 87 -2.38 -3.48 10.18
N LEU A 88 -2.25 -2.84 9.03
CA LEU A 88 -1.10 -2.03 8.65
C LEU A 88 -1.48 -0.56 8.71
N ILE A 89 -0.61 0.26 9.28
CA ILE A 89 -0.68 1.72 9.22
C ILE A 89 0.48 2.13 8.34
N GLU A 90 0.20 2.71 7.16
CA GLU A 90 1.22 3.06 6.16
C GLU A 90 1.31 4.58 5.99
N GLU A 91 2.51 5.09 5.72
CA GLU A 91 2.71 6.49 5.35
C GLU A 91 1.98 6.82 4.03
N GLU A 92 1.58 8.08 3.87
CA GLU A 92 1.14 8.58 2.58
C GLU A 92 2.35 8.82 1.67
N ILE A 93 2.32 8.25 0.48
CA ILE A 93 3.28 8.57 -0.58
C ILE A 93 2.61 9.55 -1.54
N LYS A 94 3.16 10.76 -1.64
CA LYS A 94 2.71 11.76 -2.60
C LYS A 94 3.37 11.51 -3.95
N GLY A 95 2.57 11.07 -4.92
CA GLY A 95 3.11 10.68 -6.21
C GLY A 95 2.02 10.30 -7.20
N ARG A 96 2.47 9.87 -8.38
CA ARG A 96 1.62 9.32 -9.43
C ARG A 96 1.43 7.83 -9.19
N GLU A 97 0.19 7.37 -9.13
CA GLU A 97 -0.13 5.94 -8.99
C GLU A 97 -0.04 5.27 -10.37
N VAL A 98 0.79 4.25 -10.46
CA VAL A 98 1.00 3.50 -11.70
C VAL A 98 0.95 2.01 -11.44
N GLU A 99 0.57 1.27 -12.47
CA GLU A 99 0.41 -0.19 -12.41
C GLU A 99 1.15 -0.88 -13.55
N CYS A 100 1.67 -2.07 -13.28
CA CYS A 100 2.35 -2.90 -14.25
C CYS A 100 1.85 -4.34 -14.15
N ALA A 101 1.35 -4.89 -15.25
CA ALA A 101 1.02 -6.31 -15.28
C ALA A 101 2.30 -7.13 -15.55
N VAL A 102 2.38 -8.28 -14.88
CA VAL A 102 3.47 -9.24 -15.01
C VAL A 102 2.88 -10.59 -15.35
N LEU A 103 3.41 -11.21 -16.40
CA LEU A 103 2.92 -12.50 -16.91
C LEU A 103 4.08 -13.49 -17.02
N GLY A 104 3.86 -14.71 -16.59
CA GLY A 104 4.79 -15.82 -16.79
C GLY A 104 4.86 -16.77 -15.62
N ASN A 105 5.73 -17.76 -15.76
CA ASN A 105 6.07 -18.75 -14.76
C ASN A 105 7.60 -18.79 -14.63
N GLU A 106 8.29 -19.62 -15.39
CA GLU A 106 9.76 -19.66 -15.42
C GLU A 106 10.34 -18.43 -16.17
N SER A 107 9.75 -18.08 -17.31
CA SER A 107 10.04 -16.83 -18.03
C SER A 107 8.98 -15.81 -17.71
N VAL A 108 9.38 -14.66 -17.17
CA VAL A 108 8.49 -13.62 -16.65
C VAL A 108 8.70 -12.33 -17.44
N GLU A 109 7.62 -11.78 -17.94
CA GLU A 109 7.58 -10.54 -18.72
C GLU A 109 6.69 -9.49 -18.04
N ALA A 110 7.09 -8.23 -18.13
CA ALA A 110 6.32 -7.09 -17.68
C ALA A 110 5.71 -6.33 -18.86
N THR A 111 4.47 -5.86 -18.73
CA THR A 111 3.79 -5.08 -19.77
C THR A 111 4.22 -3.62 -19.76
N CYS A 112 3.62 -2.80 -20.64
CA CYS A 112 3.67 -1.34 -20.49
C CYS A 112 3.01 -0.90 -19.17
N ILE A 113 3.42 0.27 -18.69
CA ILE A 113 2.92 0.86 -17.46
C ILE A 113 1.58 1.56 -17.75
N GLY A 114 0.60 1.36 -16.87
CA GLY A 114 -0.63 2.14 -16.81
C GLY A 114 -0.54 3.17 -15.70
N GLU A 115 -1.15 4.34 -15.88
CA GLU A 115 -1.28 5.37 -14.85
C GLU A 115 -2.73 5.49 -14.43
N ILE A 116 -2.98 5.53 -13.12
CA ILE A 116 -4.28 5.75 -12.53
C ILE A 116 -4.43 7.24 -12.22
N LEU A 117 -5.44 7.86 -12.82
CA LEU A 117 -5.84 9.24 -12.54
C LEU A 117 -7.12 9.18 -11.69
N PRO A 118 -7.01 9.20 -10.35
CA PRO A 118 -8.17 9.09 -9.47
C PRO A 118 -9.02 10.36 -9.57
N ALA A 119 -10.35 10.21 -9.50
CA ALA A 119 -11.27 11.34 -9.45
C ALA A 119 -11.32 12.02 -8.08
N GLU A 120 -10.91 11.30 -7.03
CA GLU A 120 -10.91 11.73 -5.63
C GLU A 120 -9.50 11.67 -5.04
N GLU A 121 -9.32 12.27 -3.85
CA GLU A 121 -8.05 12.26 -3.09
C GLU A 121 -7.53 10.85 -2.79
N PHE A 122 -8.42 9.86 -2.72
CA PHE A 122 -8.08 8.47 -2.50
C PHE A 122 -8.89 7.56 -3.44
N TYR A 123 -8.22 6.60 -4.09
CA TYR A 123 -8.83 5.64 -5.00
C TYR A 123 -9.60 4.56 -4.24
N THR A 124 -10.79 4.94 -3.76
CA THR A 124 -11.71 4.09 -2.98
C THR A 124 -12.27 2.92 -3.79
N PHE A 125 -12.95 1.98 -3.12
CA PHE A 125 -13.68 0.92 -3.80
C PHE A 125 -14.72 1.50 -4.78
N ASP A 126 -15.45 2.53 -4.38
CA ASP A 126 -16.46 3.16 -5.23
C ASP A 126 -15.81 3.86 -6.43
N ALA A 127 -14.69 4.57 -6.24
CA ALA A 127 -13.90 5.16 -7.33
C ALA A 127 -13.33 4.09 -8.29
N LYS A 128 -13.03 2.89 -7.81
CA LYS A 128 -12.54 1.78 -8.65
C LYS A 128 -13.61 1.13 -9.52
N TYR A 129 -14.84 1.04 -9.03
CA TYR A 129 -15.86 0.20 -9.65
C TYR A 129 -17.17 0.90 -9.99
N LYS A 130 -17.42 2.09 -9.44
CA LYS A 130 -18.68 2.83 -9.61
C LYS A 130 -18.51 4.20 -10.24
N ASP A 131 -17.36 4.87 -10.01
CA ASP A 131 -17.10 6.21 -10.55
C ASP A 131 -16.54 6.13 -11.97
N ALA A 132 -17.30 6.68 -12.92
CA ALA A 132 -16.88 6.80 -14.31
C ALA A 132 -15.77 7.85 -14.55
N ASP A 133 -15.43 8.65 -13.54
CA ASP A 133 -14.50 9.78 -13.65
C ASP A 133 -13.04 9.38 -13.40
N SER A 134 -12.76 8.25 -12.75
CA SER A 134 -11.41 7.72 -12.65
C SER A 134 -10.94 7.19 -14.00
N LYS A 135 -9.77 7.65 -14.45
CA LYS A 135 -9.22 7.30 -15.77
C LYS A 135 -7.95 6.49 -15.62
N ILE A 136 -7.78 5.53 -16.51
CA ILE A 136 -6.53 4.79 -16.68
C ILE A 136 -5.92 5.20 -18.01
N VAL A 137 -4.66 5.62 -18.00
CA VAL A 137 -3.90 6.01 -19.18
C VAL A 137 -2.86 4.93 -19.48
N ILE A 138 -2.99 4.26 -20.61
CA ILE A 138 -2.09 3.19 -21.06
C ILE A 138 -1.63 3.48 -22.50
N PRO A 139 -0.32 3.57 -22.76
CA PRO A 139 0.78 3.60 -21.78
C PRO A 139 0.79 4.91 -20.98
N ALA A 140 1.31 4.85 -19.74
CA ALA A 140 1.54 6.04 -18.92
C ALA A 140 2.56 6.97 -19.59
N ASN A 141 2.34 8.28 -19.44
CA ASN A 141 3.31 9.29 -19.91
C ASN A 141 4.40 9.50 -18.86
N ILE A 142 5.41 8.62 -18.87
CA ILE A 142 6.57 8.62 -17.97
C ILE A 142 7.85 8.41 -18.78
N ASP A 143 8.98 8.83 -18.20
CA ASP A 143 10.29 8.65 -18.85
C ASP A 143 10.64 7.17 -19.01
N THR A 144 11.36 6.86 -20.10
CA THR A 144 11.74 5.49 -20.42
C THR A 144 12.57 4.85 -19.30
N GLU A 145 13.46 5.60 -18.66
CA GLU A 145 14.28 5.12 -17.55
C GLU A 145 13.42 4.71 -16.36
N ILE A 146 12.44 5.53 -15.98
CA ILE A 146 11.49 5.24 -14.91
C ILE A 146 10.64 4.01 -15.27
N SER A 147 10.16 3.95 -16.52
CA SER A 147 9.38 2.80 -17.01
C SER A 147 10.15 1.49 -16.89
N GLU A 148 11.40 1.45 -17.31
CA GLU A 148 12.24 0.24 -17.22
C GLU A 148 12.56 -0.13 -15.76
N LYS A 149 12.79 0.86 -14.89
CA LYS A 149 12.96 0.63 -13.44
C LYS A 149 11.71 0.00 -12.81
N ILE A 150 10.51 0.49 -13.14
CA ILE A 150 9.23 -0.05 -12.65
C ILE A 150 9.04 -1.48 -13.15
N LYS A 151 9.23 -1.75 -14.43
CA LYS A 151 9.14 -3.11 -15.00
C LYS A 151 10.09 -4.08 -14.31
N GLY A 152 11.34 -3.66 -14.11
CA GLY A 152 12.36 -4.46 -13.41
C GLY A 152 11.94 -4.77 -11.96
N ASN A 153 11.40 -3.79 -11.24
CA ASN A 153 10.89 -3.98 -9.88
C ASN A 153 9.62 -4.84 -9.86
N ALA A 154 8.72 -4.72 -10.85
CA ALA A 154 7.52 -5.54 -10.96
C ALA A 154 7.88 -7.03 -11.14
N ILE A 155 8.82 -7.35 -12.05
CA ILE A 155 9.33 -8.71 -12.24
C ILE A 155 10.00 -9.23 -10.96
N LYS A 156 10.80 -8.38 -10.31
CA LYS A 156 11.48 -8.74 -9.06
C LYS A 156 10.48 -9.02 -7.93
N ALA A 157 9.44 -8.18 -7.79
CA ALA A 157 8.38 -8.37 -6.81
C ALA A 157 7.62 -9.68 -7.04
N PHE A 158 7.23 -9.94 -8.29
CA PHE A 158 6.54 -11.17 -8.69
C PHE A 158 7.36 -12.42 -8.35
N LYS A 159 8.65 -12.45 -8.70
CA LYS A 159 9.54 -13.55 -8.36
C LYS A 159 9.79 -13.70 -6.86
N ALA A 160 9.85 -12.60 -6.12
CA ALA A 160 10.10 -12.62 -4.68
C ALA A 160 8.99 -13.30 -3.86
N ILE A 161 7.76 -13.32 -4.40
CA ILE A 161 6.61 -14.02 -3.78
C ILE A 161 6.32 -15.37 -4.43
N ASP A 162 7.23 -15.87 -5.28
CA ASP A 162 7.02 -17.11 -6.04
C ASP A 162 5.75 -17.07 -6.91
N GLY A 163 5.51 -15.92 -7.56
CA GLY A 163 4.33 -15.68 -8.39
C GLY A 163 4.34 -16.52 -9.66
N SER A 164 3.14 -16.94 -10.10
CA SER A 164 2.95 -17.65 -11.37
C SER A 164 1.66 -17.17 -12.07
N GLY A 165 1.65 -17.23 -13.40
CA GLY A 165 0.53 -16.77 -14.23
C GLY A 165 0.52 -15.28 -14.41
N LEU A 166 -0.55 -14.59 -14.07
CA LEU A 166 -0.76 -13.15 -14.24
C LEU A 166 -0.91 -12.45 -12.88
N SER A 167 -0.18 -11.37 -12.72
CA SER A 167 -0.33 -10.47 -11.57
C SER A 167 -0.25 -9.01 -12.01
N ARG A 168 -0.81 -8.10 -11.22
CA ARG A 168 -0.58 -6.67 -11.31
C ARG A 168 0.23 -6.22 -10.11
N VAL A 169 1.21 -5.38 -10.35
CA VAL A 169 2.05 -4.77 -9.32
C VAL A 169 1.88 -3.26 -9.39
N ASP A 170 1.47 -2.68 -8.29
CA ASP A 170 1.12 -1.26 -8.19
C ASP A 170 2.28 -0.49 -7.55
N PHE A 171 2.54 0.73 -8.04
CA PHE A 171 3.64 1.59 -7.62
C PHE A 171 3.20 3.03 -7.46
N PHE A 172 3.97 3.78 -6.68
CA PHE A 172 3.95 5.24 -6.69
C PHE A 172 5.26 5.76 -7.27
N ILE A 173 5.16 6.75 -8.17
CA ILE A 173 6.29 7.56 -8.60
C ILE A 173 6.26 8.81 -7.73
N GLU A 174 7.17 8.89 -6.75
CA GLU A 174 7.25 10.06 -5.85
C GLU A 174 7.60 11.32 -6.60
N GLN A 175 6.98 12.43 -6.19
CA GLN A 175 7.18 13.75 -6.84
C GLN A 175 8.58 14.32 -6.59
N GLU A 176 9.22 13.94 -5.49
CA GLU A 176 10.52 14.52 -5.05
C GLU A 176 11.73 13.65 -5.42
N THR A 177 11.52 12.37 -5.70
CA THR A 177 12.63 11.41 -5.92
C THR A 177 12.62 10.74 -7.31
N ASN A 178 11.49 10.82 -8.05
CA ASN A 178 11.27 10.11 -9.34
C ASN A 178 11.65 8.63 -9.33
#